data_4db3f99d9256d1ad8128ce67f12a06ca
#
_entry.id   4db3f99d9256d1ad8128ce67f12a06ca
#
_cell.length_a   1.000
_cell.length_b   1.000
_cell.length_c   1.000
_cell.angle_alpha   90.00
_cell.angle_beta   90.00
_cell.angle_gamma   90.00
#
_symmetry.space_group_name_H-M   'P 1'
#
loop_
_entity.id
_entity.type
_entity.pdbx_description
1 polymer ?
#
loop_
_entity_poly.entity_id
_entity_poly.type
_entity_poly.pdbx_seq_one_letter_code
_entity_poly.pdbx_strand_id
1 'polypeptide(L)'
;PRRRQIAPMTATVDLLAVAAHRDDVELTCAGALITHGRRGQRTGIIDLTAGEMGTRGSAEIREREANAAARVIGLTVRENLGLPDAGIVNTPETRLLLARRIRALRPRVVIAPAPRGRHPDHRVASQLVRDACFLAGLSKLDAETAPHRPLKVLHAITYREDHVKPTFVLDITDAFEDKLAAIRCYASQFDAVTWAGEVYPNGEPLEDIVRHQAAHYGSLIRTRYGEPYFTFETMRVDDVLALEVSTF
;
A
#
# COMPACT_ATOMS: atom_id res chain seq x y z
N PRO A 1 40.70 -17.88 8.33
CA PRO A 1 39.28 -17.91 8.69
C PRO A 1 38.70 -16.51 8.47
N ARG A 2 38.00 -16.31 7.32
CA ARG A 2 37.31 -15.06 7.02
C ARG A 2 36.05 -15.04 7.92
N ARG A 3 35.98 -14.10 8.86
CA ARG A 3 34.77 -13.81 9.61
C ARG A 3 33.65 -13.47 8.59
N ARG A 4 32.61 -14.32 8.53
CA ARG A 4 31.38 -13.97 7.85
C ARG A 4 30.84 -12.73 8.57
N GLN A 5 30.87 -11.59 7.91
CA GLN A 5 30.05 -10.45 8.32
C GLN A 5 28.58 -10.91 8.22
N ILE A 6 27.94 -11.06 9.38
CA ILE A 6 26.50 -11.25 9.46
C ILE A 6 25.92 -9.90 9.02
N ALA A 7 25.33 -9.87 7.82
CA ALA A 7 24.56 -8.71 7.38
C ALA A 7 23.49 -8.40 8.45
N PRO A 8 23.20 -7.13 8.76
CA PRO A 8 22.17 -6.79 9.73
C PRO A 8 20.89 -7.51 9.33
N MET A 9 20.25 -8.22 10.28
CA MET A 9 19.00 -8.90 10.05
C MET A 9 17.96 -7.85 9.60
N THR A 10 17.59 -7.88 8.34
CA THR A 10 16.52 -7.04 7.79
C THR A 10 15.23 -7.40 8.55
N ALA A 11 14.57 -6.40 9.13
CA ALA A 11 13.31 -6.64 9.83
C ALA A 11 12.32 -7.32 8.89
N THR A 12 11.78 -8.48 9.27
CA THR A 12 10.72 -9.15 8.51
C THR A 12 9.37 -8.51 8.81
N VAL A 13 8.42 -8.58 7.87
CA VAL A 13 7.07 -8.05 8.05
C VAL A 13 6.01 -9.12 7.75
N ASP A 14 4.84 -8.99 8.35
CA ASP A 14 3.71 -9.89 8.07
C ASP A 14 2.86 -9.34 6.91
N LEU A 15 2.68 -8.01 6.88
CA LEU A 15 1.91 -7.30 5.88
C LEU A 15 2.78 -6.19 5.25
N LEU A 16 2.93 -6.23 3.93
CA LEU A 16 3.69 -5.24 3.15
C LEU A 16 2.76 -4.54 2.18
N ALA A 17 2.72 -3.21 2.22
CA ALA A 17 2.12 -2.42 1.15
C ALA A 17 3.20 -1.94 0.19
N VAL A 18 2.93 -1.98 -1.11
CA VAL A 18 3.81 -1.43 -2.16
C VAL A 18 3.03 -0.38 -2.93
N ALA A 19 3.58 0.82 -3.01
CA ALA A 19 2.95 1.96 -3.66
C ALA A 19 3.81 2.49 -4.81
N ALA A 20 3.21 3.16 -5.77
CA ALA A 20 3.93 3.89 -6.81
C ALA A 20 4.64 5.09 -6.22
N HIS A 21 3.93 5.88 -5.41
CA HIS A 21 4.43 7.14 -4.84
C HIS A 21 4.26 7.15 -3.32
N ARG A 22 5.02 8.03 -2.68
CA ARG A 22 4.85 8.36 -1.26
C ARG A 22 3.52 9.09 -1.10
N ASP A 23 2.62 8.62 -0.26
CA ASP A 23 1.24 9.04 0.04
C ASP A 23 0.14 8.08 -0.44
N ASP A 24 0.38 7.28 -1.47
CA ASP A 24 -0.62 6.34 -2.01
C ASP A 24 -1.15 5.37 -0.95
N VAL A 25 -0.27 4.83 -0.10
CA VAL A 25 -0.64 3.86 0.95
C VAL A 25 -1.51 4.52 2.01
N GLU A 26 -1.17 5.74 2.40
CA GLU A 26 -1.94 6.50 3.39
C GLU A 26 -3.36 6.71 2.92
N LEU A 27 -3.54 7.03 1.65
CA LEU A 27 -4.85 7.23 1.05
C LEU A 27 -5.64 5.94 0.90
N THR A 28 -4.97 4.83 0.56
CA THR A 28 -5.66 3.61 0.10
C THR A 28 -5.76 2.51 1.15
N CYS A 29 -4.69 2.21 1.89
CA CYS A 29 -4.65 1.02 2.77
C CYS A 29 -3.93 1.20 4.12
N ALA A 30 -3.70 2.44 4.57
CA ALA A 30 -3.09 2.67 5.89
C ALA A 30 -3.93 2.12 7.04
N GLY A 31 -5.26 2.12 6.91
CA GLY A 31 -6.15 1.54 7.93
C GLY A 31 -5.87 0.06 8.16
N ALA A 32 -5.60 -0.72 7.10
CA ALA A 32 -5.18 -2.11 7.24
C ALA A 32 -3.84 -2.24 7.97
N LEU A 33 -2.83 -1.42 7.62
CA LEU A 33 -1.52 -1.46 8.28
C LEU A 33 -1.64 -1.13 9.77
N ILE A 34 -2.40 -0.10 10.13
CA ILE A 34 -2.65 0.31 11.52
C ILE A 34 -3.38 -0.80 12.28
N THR A 35 -4.47 -1.34 11.70
CA THR A 35 -5.27 -2.40 12.32
C THR A 35 -4.42 -3.64 12.60
N HIS A 36 -3.60 -4.06 11.65
CA HIS A 36 -2.72 -5.21 11.82
C HIS A 36 -1.55 -4.93 12.77
N GLY A 37 -0.99 -3.71 12.74
CA GLY A 37 0.02 -3.26 13.71
C GLY A 37 -0.49 -3.33 15.16
N ARG A 38 -1.73 -2.87 15.40
CA ARG A 38 -2.40 -2.96 16.71
C ARG A 38 -2.65 -4.40 17.20
N ARG A 39 -2.73 -5.34 16.26
CA ARG A 39 -2.82 -6.79 16.56
C ARG A 39 -1.44 -7.44 16.79
N GLY A 40 -0.37 -6.64 16.87
CA GLY A 40 1.00 -7.11 17.09
C GLY A 40 1.71 -7.65 15.84
N GLN A 41 1.13 -7.49 14.66
CA GLN A 41 1.75 -7.88 13.40
C GLN A 41 2.69 -6.79 12.91
N ARG A 42 3.79 -7.18 12.28
CA ARG A 42 4.76 -6.24 11.72
C ARG A 42 4.30 -5.82 10.34
N THR A 43 4.20 -4.51 10.13
CA THR A 43 3.77 -3.93 8.87
C THR A 43 4.87 -3.09 8.24
N GLY A 44 4.86 -2.98 6.91
CA GLY A 44 5.87 -2.23 6.17
C GLY A 44 5.34 -1.62 4.89
N ILE A 45 6.07 -0.65 4.35
CA ILE A 45 5.80 -0.01 3.07
C ILE A 45 7.07 -0.04 2.21
N ILE A 46 6.90 -0.30 0.91
CA ILE A 46 7.86 0.02 -0.14
C ILE A 46 7.23 1.05 -1.06
N ASP A 47 7.80 2.26 -1.09
CA ASP A 47 7.51 3.26 -2.12
C ASP A 47 8.39 2.98 -3.34
N LEU A 48 7.81 2.84 -4.54
CA LEU A 48 8.60 2.54 -5.74
C LEU A 48 9.41 3.74 -6.21
N THR A 49 8.87 4.97 -6.07
CA THR A 49 9.52 6.23 -6.46
C THR A 49 9.64 7.19 -5.28
N ALA A 50 10.43 8.24 -5.42
CA ALA A 50 10.51 9.31 -4.44
C ALA A 50 9.41 10.38 -4.63
N GLY A 51 8.62 10.30 -5.70
CA GLY A 51 7.61 11.30 -6.06
C GLY A 51 8.24 12.60 -6.60
N GLU A 52 9.40 12.50 -7.23
CA GLU A 52 10.23 13.63 -7.65
C GLU A 52 9.63 14.44 -8.81
N MET A 53 8.69 13.88 -9.57
CA MET A 53 7.96 14.59 -10.63
C MET A 53 6.70 15.30 -10.12
N GLY A 54 6.40 15.20 -8.84
CA GLY A 54 5.26 15.86 -8.23
C GLY A 54 5.37 17.39 -8.36
N THR A 55 4.25 18.05 -8.72
CA THR A 55 4.18 19.50 -8.89
C THR A 55 4.49 20.25 -7.59
N ARG A 56 4.37 19.59 -6.43
CA ARG A 56 4.47 20.17 -5.09
C ARG A 56 5.44 19.43 -4.21
N GLY A 57 6.12 20.16 -3.34
CA GLY A 57 7.16 19.63 -2.49
C GLY A 57 8.42 19.27 -3.29
N SER A 58 9.40 18.74 -2.57
CA SER A 58 10.58 18.09 -3.18
C SER A 58 10.67 16.65 -2.69
N ALA A 59 11.55 15.85 -3.29
CA ALA A 59 11.78 14.47 -2.86
C ALA A 59 12.16 14.40 -1.37
N GLU A 60 12.96 15.38 -0.88
CA GLU A 60 13.39 15.47 0.52
C GLU A 60 12.25 15.89 1.46
N ILE A 61 11.34 16.78 1.01
CA ILE A 61 10.14 17.13 1.77
C ILE A 61 9.24 15.91 1.89
N ARG A 62 8.92 15.27 0.79
CA ARG A 62 8.08 14.08 0.76
C ARG A 62 8.69 12.91 1.55
N GLU A 63 10.02 12.80 1.62
CA GLU A 63 10.68 11.81 2.48
C GLU A 63 10.43 12.08 3.96
N ARG A 64 10.56 13.35 4.40
CA ARG A 64 10.26 13.71 5.80
C ARG A 64 8.81 13.47 6.16
N GLU A 65 7.89 13.80 5.25
CA GLU A 65 6.45 13.56 5.40
C GLU A 65 6.13 12.06 5.48
N ALA A 66 6.71 11.26 4.58
CA ALA A 66 6.58 9.80 4.58
C ALA A 66 7.11 9.17 5.88
N ASN A 67 8.25 9.66 6.39
CA ASN A 67 8.79 9.20 7.66
C ASN A 67 7.92 9.62 8.87
N ALA A 68 7.26 10.78 8.80
CA ALA A 68 6.30 11.19 9.81
C ALA A 68 5.04 10.29 9.77
N ALA A 69 4.49 10.03 8.58
CA ALA A 69 3.35 9.14 8.39
C ALA A 69 3.68 7.69 8.85
N ALA A 70 4.89 7.20 8.55
CA ALA A 70 5.36 5.88 9.01
C ALA A 70 5.30 5.73 10.54
N ARG A 71 5.65 6.79 11.28
CA ARG A 71 5.55 6.80 12.75
C ARG A 71 4.10 6.78 13.25
N VAL A 72 3.21 7.52 12.59
CA VAL A 72 1.77 7.55 12.92
C VAL A 72 1.15 6.17 12.68
N ILE A 73 1.46 5.53 11.55
CA ILE A 73 0.97 4.19 11.20
C ILE A 73 1.57 3.12 12.13
N GLY A 74 2.76 3.36 12.68
CA GLY A 74 3.50 2.40 13.51
C GLY A 74 4.21 1.33 12.69
N LEU A 75 4.78 1.72 11.54
CA LEU A 75 5.47 0.79 10.64
C LEU A 75 6.75 0.22 11.24
N THR A 76 7.01 -1.05 10.99
CA THR A 76 8.29 -1.69 11.27
C THR A 76 9.37 -1.24 10.28
N VAL A 77 8.99 -1.02 9.02
CA VAL A 77 9.91 -0.61 7.95
C VAL A 77 9.18 0.23 6.90
N ARG A 78 9.88 1.26 6.40
CA ARG A 78 9.52 1.96 5.16
C ARG A 78 10.76 2.14 4.32
N GLU A 79 10.69 1.77 3.04
CA GLU A 79 11.80 1.84 2.11
C GLU A 79 11.36 2.49 0.82
N ASN A 80 12.30 3.13 0.12
CA ASN A 80 12.10 3.62 -1.24
C ASN A 80 12.95 2.79 -2.21
N LEU A 81 12.37 2.36 -3.32
CA LEU A 81 13.05 1.52 -4.31
C LEU A 81 13.89 2.34 -5.30
N GLY A 82 13.65 3.65 -5.40
CA GLY A 82 14.40 4.57 -6.26
C GLY A 82 14.13 4.41 -7.75
N LEU A 83 12.94 3.90 -8.13
CA LEU A 83 12.52 3.92 -9.53
C LEU A 83 12.14 5.34 -9.95
N PRO A 84 12.28 5.69 -11.25
CA PRO A 84 11.92 7.01 -11.72
C PRO A 84 10.41 7.27 -11.62
N ASP A 85 10.03 8.40 -11.06
CA ASP A 85 8.66 8.88 -11.02
C ASP A 85 8.15 9.23 -12.41
N ALA A 86 6.89 8.99 -12.70
CA ALA A 86 6.26 9.06 -14.02
C ALA A 86 6.91 8.16 -15.09
N GLY A 87 7.77 7.22 -14.65
CA GLY A 87 8.54 6.36 -15.53
C GLY A 87 8.70 4.93 -15.02
N ILE A 88 7.81 4.46 -14.15
CA ILE A 88 7.84 3.07 -13.68
C ILE A 88 7.64 2.12 -14.86
N VAL A 89 8.57 1.17 -15.03
CA VAL A 89 8.49 0.12 -16.05
C VAL A 89 8.56 -1.26 -15.41
N ASN A 90 7.81 -2.19 -15.97
CA ASN A 90 7.79 -3.59 -15.52
C ASN A 90 8.76 -4.43 -16.38
N THR A 91 10.05 -4.33 -16.07
CA THR A 91 11.14 -5.05 -16.75
C THR A 91 11.70 -6.19 -15.89
N PRO A 92 12.51 -7.11 -16.47
CA PRO A 92 13.22 -8.11 -15.67
C PRO A 92 14.02 -7.52 -14.51
N GLU A 93 14.66 -6.36 -14.72
CA GLU A 93 15.52 -5.68 -13.75
C GLU A 93 14.70 -5.14 -12.58
N THR A 94 13.59 -4.42 -12.86
CA THR A 94 12.72 -3.86 -11.83
C THR A 94 11.99 -4.95 -11.05
N ARG A 95 11.59 -6.05 -11.72
CA ARG A 95 11.04 -7.23 -11.05
C ARG A 95 12.04 -7.87 -10.10
N LEU A 96 13.30 -8.05 -10.54
CA LEU A 96 14.34 -8.62 -9.69
C LEU A 96 14.62 -7.73 -8.49
N LEU A 97 14.71 -6.42 -8.70
CA LEU A 97 14.94 -5.45 -7.62
C LEU A 97 13.85 -5.56 -6.54
N LEU A 98 12.58 -5.52 -6.93
CA LEU A 98 11.48 -5.65 -5.99
C LEU A 98 11.40 -7.06 -5.37
N ALA A 99 11.64 -8.12 -6.16
CA ALA A 99 11.64 -9.50 -5.67
C ALA A 99 12.70 -9.74 -4.57
N ARG A 100 13.88 -9.14 -4.69
CA ARG A 100 14.93 -9.19 -3.66
C ARG A 100 14.46 -8.53 -2.35
N ARG A 101 13.75 -7.41 -2.42
CA ARG A 101 13.19 -6.75 -1.22
C ARG A 101 12.08 -7.61 -0.57
N ILE A 102 11.17 -8.17 -1.39
CA ILE A 102 10.15 -9.12 -0.92
C ILE A 102 10.79 -10.31 -0.21
N ARG A 103 11.87 -10.88 -0.76
CA ARG A 103 12.61 -11.98 -0.12
C ARG A 103 13.25 -11.56 1.21
N ALA A 104 13.81 -10.36 1.28
CA ALA A 104 14.43 -9.85 2.50
C ALA A 104 13.40 -9.59 3.60
N LEU A 105 12.27 -8.96 3.27
CA LEU A 105 11.19 -8.60 4.20
C LEU A 105 10.27 -9.77 4.54
N ARG A 106 10.16 -10.78 3.68
CA ARG A 106 9.40 -12.02 3.88
C ARG A 106 7.91 -11.82 4.25
N PRO A 107 7.17 -10.93 3.56
CA PRO A 107 5.77 -10.69 3.89
C PRO A 107 4.91 -11.93 3.63
N ARG A 108 3.91 -12.15 4.50
CA ARG A 108 2.87 -13.16 4.26
C ARG A 108 1.84 -12.66 3.25
N VAL A 109 1.51 -11.37 3.33
CA VAL A 109 0.55 -10.70 2.45
C VAL A 109 1.19 -9.44 1.88
N VAL A 110 0.96 -9.20 0.59
CA VAL A 110 1.35 -7.96 -0.08
C VAL A 110 0.09 -7.22 -0.55
N ILE A 111 0.01 -5.93 -0.28
CA ILE A 111 -1.00 -5.03 -0.83
C ILE A 111 -0.35 -4.24 -1.97
N ALA A 112 -0.93 -4.31 -3.14
CA ALA A 112 -0.52 -3.62 -4.35
C ALA A 112 -1.52 -2.51 -4.72
N PRO A 113 -1.16 -1.55 -5.58
CA PRO A 113 -2.12 -0.63 -6.18
C PRO A 113 -3.21 -1.37 -6.96
N ALA A 114 -4.35 -0.71 -7.17
CA ALA A 114 -5.40 -1.23 -8.04
C ALA A 114 -4.88 -1.51 -9.46
N PRO A 115 -5.34 -2.60 -10.12
CA PRO A 115 -4.88 -2.96 -11.46
C PRO A 115 -5.40 -2.01 -12.55
N ARG A 116 -6.44 -1.26 -12.23
CA ARG A 116 -7.01 -0.19 -13.06
C ARG A 116 -6.90 1.11 -12.29
N GLY A 117 -6.47 2.15 -12.95
CA GLY A 117 -6.30 3.44 -12.34
C GLY A 117 -5.94 4.47 -13.41
N ARG A 118 -6.26 5.75 -13.18
CA ARG A 118 -5.94 6.80 -14.15
C ARG A 118 -4.45 7.08 -14.23
N HIS A 119 -3.70 6.92 -13.11
CA HIS A 119 -2.27 7.17 -13.11
C HIS A 119 -1.52 6.01 -13.79
N PRO A 120 -0.68 6.28 -14.81
CA PRO A 120 0.06 5.22 -15.52
C PRO A 120 0.93 4.40 -14.57
N ASP A 121 1.65 5.03 -13.65
CA ASP A 121 2.53 4.35 -12.70
C ASP A 121 1.77 3.39 -11.79
N HIS A 122 0.54 3.72 -11.35
CA HIS A 122 -0.26 2.80 -10.52
C HIS A 122 -0.58 1.51 -11.27
N ARG A 123 -0.93 1.60 -12.56
CA ARG A 123 -1.23 0.41 -13.37
C ARG A 123 0.00 -0.47 -13.56
N VAL A 124 1.15 0.15 -13.85
CA VAL A 124 2.42 -0.57 -14.02
C VAL A 124 2.89 -1.14 -12.68
N ALA A 125 2.80 -0.38 -11.59
CA ALA A 125 3.15 -0.83 -10.25
C ALA A 125 2.32 -2.04 -9.81
N SER A 126 1.00 -2.03 -10.09
CA SER A 126 0.13 -3.18 -9.80
C SER A 126 0.65 -4.47 -10.42
N GLN A 127 1.00 -4.43 -11.71
CA GLN A 127 1.52 -5.59 -12.42
C GLN A 127 2.94 -5.96 -11.96
N LEU A 128 3.82 -4.97 -11.78
CA LEU A 128 5.19 -5.17 -11.30
C LEU A 128 5.20 -5.91 -9.94
N VAL A 129 4.32 -5.50 -9.01
CA VAL A 129 4.21 -6.14 -7.70
C VAL A 129 3.77 -7.60 -7.82
N ARG A 130 2.76 -7.90 -8.64
CA ARG A 130 2.32 -9.28 -8.87
C ARG A 130 3.41 -10.16 -9.45
N ASP A 131 4.09 -9.66 -10.49
CA ASP A 131 5.18 -10.37 -11.15
C ASP A 131 6.34 -10.60 -10.17
N ALA A 132 6.74 -9.58 -9.42
CA ALA A 132 7.81 -9.68 -8.43
C ALA A 132 7.48 -10.67 -7.29
N CYS A 133 6.24 -10.68 -6.80
CA CYS A 133 5.78 -11.65 -5.79
C CYS A 133 5.87 -13.09 -6.31
N PHE A 134 5.48 -13.32 -7.57
CA PHE A 134 5.61 -14.64 -8.18
C PHE A 134 7.07 -15.05 -8.31
N LEU A 135 7.90 -14.17 -8.88
CA LEU A 135 9.31 -14.43 -9.13
C LEU A 135 10.10 -14.62 -7.83
N ALA A 136 9.76 -13.89 -6.77
CA ALA A 136 10.41 -14.01 -5.46
C ALA A 136 10.35 -15.43 -4.88
N GLY A 137 9.39 -16.24 -5.29
CA GLY A 137 9.29 -17.66 -4.92
C GLY A 137 10.16 -18.62 -5.72
N LEU A 138 10.80 -18.18 -6.82
CA LEU A 138 11.57 -19.05 -7.70
C LEU A 138 12.99 -19.26 -7.16
N SER A 139 13.37 -20.50 -6.82
CA SER A 139 14.68 -20.81 -6.23
C SER A 139 15.87 -20.40 -7.10
N LYS A 140 15.70 -20.40 -8.42
CA LYS A 140 16.77 -20.07 -9.40
C LYS A 140 16.79 -18.62 -9.83
N LEU A 141 15.92 -17.75 -9.29
CA LEU A 141 15.88 -16.34 -9.70
C LEU A 141 17.15 -15.60 -9.29
N ASP A 142 17.65 -15.87 -8.11
CA ASP A 142 18.74 -15.16 -7.48
C ASP A 142 19.41 -16.07 -6.44
N ALA A 143 20.72 -16.22 -6.55
CA ALA A 143 21.50 -17.07 -5.66
C ALA A 143 21.84 -16.40 -4.31
N GLU A 144 21.72 -15.07 -4.23
CA GLU A 144 22.13 -14.28 -3.07
C GLU A 144 21.07 -14.24 -1.98
N THR A 145 19.79 -14.43 -2.35
CA THR A 145 18.66 -14.32 -1.41
C THR A 145 17.80 -15.58 -1.42
N ALA A 146 17.42 -16.06 -0.22
CA ALA A 146 16.56 -17.23 -0.09
C ALA A 146 15.16 -16.99 -0.67
N PRO A 147 14.59 -17.94 -1.41
CA PRO A 147 13.25 -17.81 -1.98
C PRO A 147 12.19 -17.50 -0.91
N HIS A 148 11.26 -16.64 -1.27
CA HIS A 148 10.08 -16.38 -0.47
C HIS A 148 8.93 -15.94 -1.37
N ARG A 149 7.79 -16.61 -1.28
CA ARG A 149 6.56 -16.22 -1.99
C ARG A 149 5.51 -15.80 -0.99
N PRO A 150 5.00 -14.57 -1.08
CA PRO A 150 3.82 -14.16 -0.31
C PRO A 150 2.64 -15.09 -0.57
N LEU A 151 1.81 -15.30 0.44
CA LEU A 151 0.63 -16.18 0.33
C LEU A 151 -0.49 -15.51 -0.48
N LYS A 152 -0.54 -14.17 -0.47
CA LYS A 152 -1.62 -13.40 -1.08
C LYS A 152 -1.08 -12.07 -1.63
N VAL A 153 -1.65 -11.65 -2.75
CA VAL A 153 -1.53 -10.27 -3.26
C VAL A 153 -2.94 -9.70 -3.30
N LEU A 154 -3.17 -8.64 -2.54
CA LEU A 154 -4.41 -7.89 -2.50
C LEU A 154 -4.21 -6.57 -3.23
N HIS A 155 -5.27 -6.02 -3.80
CA HIS A 155 -5.22 -4.72 -4.47
C HIS A 155 -6.07 -3.72 -3.69
N ALA A 156 -5.47 -2.64 -3.22
CA ALA A 156 -6.18 -1.54 -2.58
C ALA A 156 -6.91 -0.72 -3.65
N ILE A 157 -8.22 -0.52 -3.46
CA ILE A 157 -9.04 0.28 -4.39
C ILE A 157 -8.84 1.74 -4.03
N THR A 158 -8.49 2.54 -5.04
CA THR A 158 -8.27 3.98 -4.89
C THR A 158 -9.58 4.78 -4.91
N TYR A 159 -9.58 5.93 -4.25
CA TYR A 159 -10.63 6.93 -4.44
C TYR A 159 -10.50 7.57 -5.84
N ARG A 160 -11.61 7.95 -6.44
CA ARG A 160 -11.68 8.61 -7.77
C ARG A 160 -11.18 7.75 -8.94
N GLU A 161 -11.15 6.44 -8.80
CA GLU A 161 -10.81 5.51 -9.87
C GLU A 161 -12.06 4.85 -10.42
N ASP A 162 -11.91 4.14 -11.56
CA ASP A 162 -13.00 3.36 -12.13
C ASP A 162 -13.58 2.40 -11.11
N HIS A 163 -14.89 2.41 -10.99
CA HIS A 163 -15.59 1.60 -10.02
C HIS A 163 -15.35 0.10 -10.26
N VAL A 164 -14.62 -0.53 -9.35
CA VAL A 164 -14.48 -1.98 -9.27
C VAL A 164 -15.22 -2.44 -8.03
N LYS A 165 -16.15 -3.39 -8.18
CA LYS A 165 -16.79 -3.99 -6.99
C LYS A 165 -15.70 -4.63 -6.13
N PRO A 166 -15.55 -4.25 -4.86
CA PRO A 166 -14.56 -4.88 -3.99
C PRO A 166 -14.88 -6.36 -3.80
N THR A 167 -13.85 -7.17 -3.68
CA THR A 167 -13.99 -8.58 -3.30
C THR A 167 -14.37 -8.68 -1.82
N PHE A 168 -13.81 -7.79 -1.01
CA PHE A 168 -14.13 -7.63 0.41
C PHE A 168 -13.80 -6.21 0.86
N VAL A 169 -14.34 -5.84 2.01
CA VAL A 169 -14.06 -4.57 2.69
C VAL A 169 -13.53 -4.90 4.07
N LEU A 170 -12.44 -4.26 4.48
CA LEU A 170 -11.91 -4.36 5.84
C LEU A 170 -12.50 -3.27 6.70
N ASP A 171 -13.04 -3.63 7.88
CA ASP A 171 -13.41 -2.66 8.90
C ASP A 171 -12.17 -1.96 9.45
N ILE A 172 -12.13 -0.64 9.29
CA ILE A 172 -11.06 0.23 9.78
C ILE A 172 -11.57 1.29 10.75
N THR A 173 -12.77 1.10 11.29
CA THR A 173 -13.43 2.10 12.14
C THR A 173 -12.51 2.61 13.26
N ASP A 174 -11.84 1.72 13.97
CA ASP A 174 -10.93 2.07 15.06
C ASP A 174 -9.59 2.66 14.59
N ALA A 175 -9.21 2.43 13.33
CA ALA A 175 -7.96 2.90 12.75
C ALA A 175 -8.12 4.19 11.92
N PHE A 176 -9.36 4.63 11.69
CA PHE A 176 -9.66 5.65 10.69
C PHE A 176 -9.06 7.02 11.02
N GLU A 177 -9.13 7.46 12.28
CA GLU A 177 -8.57 8.76 12.66
C GLU A 177 -7.04 8.78 12.59
N ASP A 178 -6.36 7.66 12.87
CA ASP A 178 -4.91 7.56 12.68
C ASP A 178 -4.55 7.51 11.18
N LYS A 179 -5.39 6.90 10.33
CA LYS A 179 -5.23 6.99 8.88
C LYS A 179 -5.29 8.44 8.42
N LEU A 180 -6.25 9.23 8.89
CA LEU A 180 -6.32 10.66 8.57
C LEU A 180 -5.11 11.42 9.11
N ALA A 181 -4.66 11.10 10.33
CA ALA A 181 -3.45 11.71 10.88
C ALA A 181 -2.20 11.41 10.04
N ALA A 182 -2.09 10.19 9.47
CA ALA A 182 -1.02 9.83 8.55
C ALA A 182 -1.10 10.63 7.23
N ILE A 183 -2.30 10.81 6.67
CA ILE A 183 -2.53 11.64 5.47
C ILE A 183 -2.12 13.09 5.73
N ARG A 184 -2.47 13.65 6.89
CA ARG A 184 -2.11 15.03 7.27
C ARG A 184 -0.60 15.26 7.38
N CYS A 185 0.21 14.20 7.50
CA CYS A 185 1.66 14.33 7.47
C CYS A 185 2.19 14.86 6.13
N TYR A 186 1.41 14.71 5.04
CA TYR A 186 1.78 15.19 3.71
C TYR A 186 1.24 16.59 3.43
N ALA A 187 1.62 17.56 4.26
CA ALA A 187 1.18 18.93 4.12
C ALA A 187 1.53 19.54 2.75
N SER A 188 2.70 19.16 2.18
CA SER A 188 3.09 19.62 0.84
C SER A 188 2.13 19.19 -0.26
N GLN A 189 1.36 18.10 -0.03
CA GLN A 189 0.45 17.53 -1.03
C GLN A 189 -1.01 17.89 -0.76
N PHE A 190 -1.42 17.98 0.51
CA PHE A 190 -2.82 17.97 0.92
C PHE A 190 -3.21 19.14 1.83
N ASP A 191 -2.40 20.18 1.94
CA ASP A 191 -2.79 21.39 2.70
C ASP A 191 -4.00 22.05 2.01
N ALA A 192 -5.16 21.91 2.66
CA ALA A 192 -6.44 22.37 2.15
C ALA A 192 -6.50 23.90 1.93
N VAL A 193 -5.70 24.67 2.66
CA VAL A 193 -5.74 26.13 2.61
C VAL A 193 -5.16 26.66 1.29
N THR A 194 -4.17 25.98 0.74
CA THR A 194 -3.39 26.46 -0.40
C THR A 194 -3.89 25.94 -1.76
N TRP A 195 -4.61 24.78 -1.82
CA TRP A 195 -4.77 24.05 -3.06
C TRP A 195 -6.15 23.42 -3.31
N ALA A 196 -7.16 23.72 -2.50
CA ALA A 196 -8.49 23.13 -2.61
C ALA A 196 -9.09 23.25 -4.03
N GLY A 197 -8.91 24.38 -4.69
CA GLY A 197 -9.51 24.64 -6.02
C GLY A 197 -8.83 23.93 -7.19
N GLU A 198 -7.53 23.59 -7.10
CA GLU A 198 -6.81 22.90 -8.18
C GLU A 198 -6.97 21.37 -8.14
N VAL A 199 -6.97 20.79 -6.94
CA VAL A 199 -7.05 19.34 -6.75
C VAL A 199 -8.50 18.90 -6.64
N TYR A 200 -9.35 19.74 -6.05
CA TYR A 200 -10.77 19.49 -5.81
C TYR A 200 -11.59 20.69 -6.31
N PRO A 201 -12.10 20.61 -7.57
CA PRO A 201 -12.83 21.73 -8.21
C PRO A 201 -14.05 22.20 -7.42
N ASN A 202 -14.63 21.36 -6.56
CA ASN A 202 -15.73 21.71 -5.66
C ASN A 202 -15.29 22.35 -4.34
N GLY A 203 -13.95 22.50 -4.12
CA GLY A 203 -13.40 23.09 -2.91
C GLY A 203 -13.45 22.22 -1.66
N GLU A 204 -13.87 20.97 -1.77
CA GLU A 204 -13.87 20.05 -0.63
C GLU A 204 -12.45 19.61 -0.27
N PRO A 205 -12.08 19.58 1.02
CA PRO A 205 -10.80 19.02 1.47
C PRO A 205 -10.69 17.54 1.11
N LEU A 206 -9.45 17.09 0.79
CA LEU A 206 -9.19 15.67 0.53
C LEU A 206 -9.68 14.77 1.66
N GLU A 207 -9.54 15.21 2.89
CA GLU A 207 -9.97 14.48 4.08
C GLU A 207 -11.45 14.12 4.04
N ASP A 208 -12.31 15.04 3.57
CA ASP A 208 -13.75 14.80 3.46
C ASP A 208 -14.04 13.75 2.38
N ILE A 209 -13.32 13.78 1.26
CA ILE A 209 -13.42 12.77 0.20
C ILE A 209 -13.02 11.39 0.73
N VAL A 210 -11.91 11.29 1.45
CA VAL A 210 -11.45 10.03 2.07
C VAL A 210 -12.48 9.54 3.10
N ARG A 211 -13.06 10.44 3.89
CA ARG A 211 -14.09 10.12 4.88
C ARG A 211 -15.38 9.62 4.22
N HIS A 212 -15.84 10.29 3.17
CA HIS A 212 -17.03 9.88 2.42
C HIS A 212 -16.84 8.49 1.79
N GLN A 213 -15.67 8.24 1.19
CA GLN A 213 -15.37 6.94 0.61
C GLN A 213 -15.32 5.84 1.68
N ALA A 214 -14.60 6.08 2.78
CA ALA A 214 -14.50 5.10 3.86
C ALA A 214 -15.86 4.81 4.50
N ALA A 215 -16.71 5.83 4.68
CA ALA A 215 -18.08 5.65 5.18
C ALA A 215 -18.96 4.88 4.18
N HIS A 216 -18.84 5.15 2.88
CA HIS A 216 -19.54 4.39 1.85
C HIS A 216 -19.21 2.90 1.93
N TYR A 217 -17.92 2.55 1.92
CA TYR A 217 -17.52 1.14 1.99
C TYR A 217 -17.81 0.50 3.35
N GLY A 218 -17.70 1.26 4.44
CA GLY A 218 -18.11 0.81 5.77
C GLY A 218 -19.58 0.44 5.81
N SER A 219 -20.45 1.24 5.18
CA SER A 219 -21.90 0.99 5.12
C SER A 219 -22.24 -0.34 4.44
N LEU A 220 -21.44 -0.80 3.47
CA LEU A 220 -21.65 -2.08 2.79
C LEU A 220 -21.44 -3.30 3.69
N ILE A 221 -20.68 -3.14 4.77
CA ILE A 221 -20.38 -4.18 5.77
C ILE A 221 -20.91 -3.84 7.16
N ARG A 222 -21.80 -2.81 7.27
CA ARG A 222 -22.43 -2.35 8.51
C ARG A 222 -21.46 -1.87 9.58
N THR A 223 -20.34 -1.27 9.17
CA THR A 223 -19.39 -0.58 10.03
C THR A 223 -19.32 0.91 9.67
N ARG A 224 -18.69 1.72 10.52
CA ARG A 224 -18.60 3.15 10.26
C ARG A 224 -17.66 3.49 9.12
N TYR A 225 -16.50 2.83 9.06
CA TYR A 225 -15.50 3.07 8.03
C TYR A 225 -14.90 1.77 7.52
N GLY A 226 -14.74 1.65 6.19
CA GLY A 226 -14.18 0.48 5.52
C GLY A 226 -13.13 0.83 4.49
N GLU A 227 -12.14 -0.05 4.32
CA GLU A 227 -11.19 -0.03 3.21
C GLU A 227 -11.53 -1.15 2.22
N PRO A 228 -11.75 -0.80 0.93
CA PRO A 228 -12.12 -1.77 -0.08
C PRO A 228 -10.90 -2.44 -0.71
N TYR A 229 -10.98 -3.74 -0.92
CA TYR A 229 -9.94 -4.54 -1.56
C TYR A 229 -10.50 -5.39 -2.69
N PHE A 230 -9.64 -5.61 -3.68
CA PHE A 230 -9.87 -6.51 -4.79
C PHE A 230 -8.81 -7.60 -4.82
N THR A 231 -9.20 -8.84 -5.17
CA THR A 231 -8.30 -9.94 -5.52
C THR A 231 -8.76 -10.62 -6.79
N PHE A 232 -7.81 -11.10 -7.59
CA PHE A 232 -8.11 -11.89 -8.80
C PHE A 232 -8.48 -13.33 -8.46
N GLU A 233 -8.00 -13.81 -7.32
CA GLU A 233 -8.14 -15.20 -6.92
C GLU A 233 -9.51 -15.45 -6.28
N THR A 234 -10.07 -16.65 -6.56
CA THR A 234 -11.28 -17.11 -5.89
C THR A 234 -10.98 -17.45 -4.44
N MET A 235 -11.78 -16.92 -3.53
CA MET A 235 -11.65 -17.21 -2.10
C MET A 235 -12.19 -18.62 -1.80
N ARG A 236 -11.40 -19.42 -1.07
CA ARG A 236 -11.87 -20.67 -0.50
C ARG A 236 -12.70 -20.40 0.74
N VAL A 237 -13.87 -20.99 0.81
CA VAL A 237 -14.74 -20.99 1.97
C VAL A 237 -14.94 -22.43 2.42
N ASP A 238 -14.64 -22.72 3.67
CA ASP A 238 -14.78 -24.06 4.24
C ASP A 238 -16.17 -24.26 4.88
N ASP A 239 -16.80 -23.16 5.32
CA ASP A 239 -18.13 -23.19 5.94
C ASP A 239 -18.93 -21.96 5.50
N VAL A 240 -20.03 -22.19 4.80
CA VAL A 240 -20.91 -21.10 4.31
C VAL A 240 -21.69 -20.41 5.44
N LEU A 241 -21.86 -21.07 6.58
CA LEU A 241 -22.53 -20.47 7.75
C LEU A 241 -21.63 -19.46 8.49
N ALA A 242 -20.31 -19.65 8.37
CA ALA A 242 -19.31 -18.71 8.92
C ALA A 242 -18.99 -17.55 7.98
N LEU A 243 -19.59 -17.50 6.79
CA LEU A 243 -19.37 -16.44 5.82
C LEU A 243 -20.05 -15.15 6.28
N GLU A 244 -19.25 -14.14 6.60
CA GLU A 244 -19.75 -12.82 7.03
C GLU A 244 -20.30 -12.02 5.83
N VAL A 245 -21.45 -12.45 5.34
CA VAL A 245 -22.23 -11.74 4.32
C VAL A 245 -23.63 -11.52 4.86
N SER A 246 -24.12 -10.29 4.80
CA SER A 246 -25.48 -9.96 5.17
C SER A 246 -26.28 -9.55 3.94
N THR A 247 -27.35 -10.28 3.69
CA THR A 247 -28.27 -10.01 2.58
C THR A 247 -29.35 -9.01 2.98
N PHE A 248 -29.72 -8.94 4.28
CA PHE A 248 -30.81 -8.12 4.82
C PHE A 248 -30.37 -7.26 5.97
#